data_0a5385767f7bd09038663093967c7493
#
_entry.id   0a5385767f7bd09038663093967c7493
#
_cell.length_a   1.000
_cell.length_b   1.000
_cell.length_c   1.000
_cell.angle_alpha   90.00
_cell.angle_beta   90.00
_cell.angle_gamma   90.00
#
_symmetry.space_group_name_H-M   'P 1'
#
loop_
_entity.id
_entity.type
_entity.pdbx_description
1 polymer ?
#
loop_
_entity_poly.entity_id
_entity_poly.type
_entity_poly.pdbx_seq_one_letter_code
_entity_poly.pdbx_strand_id
1 'polypeptide(L)'
;MIQAIVFDFGQTLVDSANGFRTAEKEAQRKASAALGPVAGEEFLTVYREIRARFHARSDFSRKRILEELFRHYGRSPDSALLERWETEYWEKVKAMTRIFPEAEAVLTALRGRYRVALITNAQGQTEEGKHRLGNYPELEKFFEVIVVAGEGGIPAKPDPLPFRLCLDRLGIAPNDAVYVGDDWRIDVCGSEAAGMHPVWLRHCSLKRNWPQVETAAPVIDSLEGLLDIEHLVSGKEK
;
A
#
# COMPACT_ATOMS: atom_id res chain seq x y z
N MET A 1 2.85 26.88 -4.70
CA MET A 1 3.24 26.68 -3.25
C MET A 1 2.54 25.43 -2.74
N ILE A 2 3.25 24.54 -2.04
CA ILE A 2 2.62 23.31 -1.54
C ILE A 2 1.56 23.63 -0.50
N GLN A 3 0.37 23.05 -0.66
CA GLN A 3 -0.80 23.25 0.19
C GLN A 3 -1.25 21.94 0.86
N ALA A 4 -0.97 20.79 0.23
CA ALA A 4 -1.35 19.48 0.76
C ALA A 4 -0.23 18.46 0.70
N ILE A 5 -0.23 17.54 1.67
CA ILE A 5 0.60 16.34 1.67
C ILE A 5 -0.32 15.13 1.78
N VAL A 6 -0.23 14.25 0.80
CA VAL A 6 -1.06 13.06 0.68
C VAL A 6 -0.17 11.82 0.88
N PHE A 7 -0.60 10.90 1.71
CA PHE A 7 0.18 9.72 2.08
C PHE A 7 -0.42 8.43 1.54
N ASP A 8 0.43 7.46 1.20
CA ASP A 8 0.08 6.05 1.29
C ASP A 8 0.07 5.60 2.75
N PHE A 9 -0.48 4.40 3.00
CA PHE A 9 -0.59 3.85 4.34
C PHE A 9 0.48 2.79 4.64
N GLY A 10 0.49 1.71 3.86
CA GLY A 10 1.29 0.52 4.16
C GLY A 10 2.75 0.67 3.79
N GLN A 11 3.69 0.44 4.72
CA GLN A 11 5.13 0.67 4.54
C GLN A 11 5.50 2.16 4.39
N THR A 12 4.51 3.04 4.50
CA THR A 12 4.68 4.50 4.50
C THR A 12 4.46 5.08 5.88
N LEU A 13 3.35 4.76 6.53
CA LEU A 13 3.04 5.21 7.90
C LEU A 13 3.17 4.07 8.93
N VAL A 14 3.14 2.83 8.44
CA VAL A 14 3.20 1.62 9.27
C VAL A 14 4.15 0.58 8.67
N ASP A 15 4.93 -0.08 9.53
CA ASP A 15 5.70 -1.27 9.15
C ASP A 15 4.82 -2.52 9.27
N SER A 16 4.47 -3.10 8.14
CA SER A 16 3.75 -4.37 8.02
C SER A 16 4.61 -5.48 7.40
N ALA A 17 5.88 -5.22 7.12
CA ALA A 17 6.74 -6.12 6.33
C ALA A 17 6.82 -7.52 6.95
N ASN A 18 6.99 -7.59 8.27
CA ASN A 18 7.07 -8.86 8.97
C ASN A 18 5.70 -9.58 9.01
N GLY A 19 4.62 -8.83 9.19
CA GLY A 19 3.25 -9.33 9.13
C GLY A 19 2.94 -9.98 7.79
N PHE A 20 3.22 -9.27 6.69
CA PHE A 20 3.06 -9.82 5.34
C PHE A 20 3.90 -11.07 5.11
N ARG A 21 5.18 -11.05 5.51
CA ARG A 21 6.07 -12.20 5.33
C ARG A 21 5.58 -13.44 6.07
N THR A 22 5.10 -13.27 7.29
CA THR A 22 4.59 -14.35 8.12
C THR A 22 3.27 -14.89 7.60
N ALA A 23 2.32 -14.02 7.31
CA ALA A 23 1.02 -14.40 6.76
C ALA A 23 1.15 -15.09 5.39
N GLU A 24 2.06 -14.62 4.54
CA GLU A 24 2.34 -15.20 3.23
C GLU A 24 2.88 -16.65 3.33
N LYS A 25 3.84 -16.90 4.23
CA LYS A 25 4.35 -18.24 4.48
C LYS A 25 3.26 -19.19 5.01
N GLU A 26 2.39 -18.67 5.86
CA GLU A 26 1.27 -19.46 6.41
C GLU A 26 0.24 -19.77 5.32
N ALA A 27 -0.11 -18.82 4.45
CA ALA A 27 -1.01 -19.04 3.32
C ALA A 27 -0.44 -20.11 2.36
N GLN A 28 0.85 -20.03 2.03
CA GLN A 28 1.54 -21.01 1.21
C GLN A 28 1.48 -22.41 1.83
N ARG A 29 1.76 -22.52 3.13
CA ARG A 29 1.72 -23.80 3.85
C ARG A 29 0.31 -24.42 3.84
N LYS A 30 -0.73 -23.61 4.10
CA LYS A 30 -2.13 -24.06 4.08
C LYS A 30 -2.54 -24.54 2.69
N ALA A 31 -2.22 -23.76 1.66
CA ALA A 31 -2.55 -24.09 0.28
C ALA A 31 -1.84 -25.37 -0.20
N SER A 32 -0.54 -25.51 0.07
CA SER A 32 0.22 -26.72 -0.26
C SER A 32 -0.34 -27.96 0.46
N ALA A 33 -0.67 -27.85 1.74
CA ALA A 33 -1.25 -28.95 2.50
C ALA A 33 -2.63 -29.37 1.96
N ALA A 34 -3.47 -28.42 1.58
CA ALA A 34 -4.81 -28.70 1.02
C ALA A 34 -4.76 -29.28 -0.40
N LEU A 35 -3.78 -28.91 -1.21
CA LEU A 35 -3.53 -29.50 -2.51
C LEU A 35 -2.92 -30.91 -2.42
N GLY A 36 -2.17 -31.16 -1.35
CA GLY A 36 -1.50 -32.45 -1.14
C GLY A 36 -0.45 -32.76 -2.21
N PRO A 37 -0.25 -34.05 -2.58
CA PRO A 37 0.80 -34.44 -3.53
C PRO A 37 0.70 -33.80 -4.92
N VAL A 38 -0.47 -33.32 -5.30
CA VAL A 38 -0.68 -32.67 -6.61
C VAL A 38 0.10 -31.34 -6.74
N ALA A 39 0.41 -30.69 -5.61
CA ALA A 39 1.17 -29.44 -5.60
C ALA A 39 2.62 -29.59 -6.13
N GLY A 40 3.25 -30.74 -5.92
CA GLY A 40 4.59 -31.03 -6.41
C GLY A 40 5.69 -30.07 -5.92
N GLU A 41 6.89 -30.23 -6.48
CA GLU A 41 8.05 -29.38 -6.16
C GLU A 41 7.90 -27.97 -6.72
N GLU A 42 7.13 -27.78 -7.78
CA GLU A 42 6.93 -26.49 -8.46
C GLU A 42 5.94 -25.54 -7.76
N PHE A 43 5.27 -26.00 -6.69
CA PHE A 43 4.23 -25.23 -5.98
C PHE A 43 4.62 -23.79 -5.70
N LEU A 44 5.81 -23.56 -5.12
CA LEU A 44 6.25 -22.20 -4.76
C LEU A 44 6.49 -21.31 -5.99
N THR A 45 6.93 -21.89 -7.09
CA THR A 45 7.13 -21.16 -8.36
C THR A 45 5.79 -20.73 -8.93
N VAL A 46 4.85 -21.66 -9.06
CA VAL A 46 3.48 -21.40 -9.54
C VAL A 46 2.78 -20.36 -8.65
N TYR A 47 2.86 -20.53 -7.33
CA TYR A 47 2.27 -19.57 -6.39
C TYR A 47 2.82 -18.15 -6.60
N ARG A 48 4.15 -18.00 -6.72
CA ARG A 48 4.81 -16.70 -6.93
C ARG A 48 4.41 -16.05 -8.26
N GLU A 49 4.32 -16.84 -9.32
CA GLU A 49 3.89 -16.35 -10.64
C GLU A 49 2.45 -15.86 -10.63
N ILE A 50 1.54 -16.65 -10.05
CA ILE A 50 0.14 -16.24 -9.91
C ILE A 50 0.05 -14.95 -9.10
N ARG A 51 0.69 -14.91 -7.93
CA ARG A 51 0.72 -13.70 -7.09
C ARG A 51 1.27 -12.50 -7.83
N ALA A 52 2.37 -12.65 -8.58
CA ALA A 52 2.97 -11.56 -9.34
C ALA A 52 2.02 -11.00 -10.41
N ARG A 53 1.28 -11.87 -11.13
CA ARG A 53 0.25 -11.45 -12.09
C ARG A 53 -0.87 -10.63 -11.45
N PHE A 54 -1.33 -11.03 -10.25
CA PHE A 54 -2.34 -10.28 -9.51
C PHE A 54 -1.80 -8.93 -9.02
N HIS A 55 -0.61 -8.92 -8.43
CA HIS A 55 0.02 -7.69 -7.95
C HIS A 55 0.34 -6.70 -9.09
N ALA A 56 0.68 -7.18 -10.30
CA ALA A 56 0.93 -6.33 -11.46
C ALA A 56 -0.29 -5.48 -11.86
N ARG A 57 -1.51 -5.95 -11.56
CA ARG A 57 -2.76 -5.21 -11.77
C ARG A 57 -3.36 -4.62 -10.50
N SER A 58 -2.54 -4.51 -9.44
CA SER A 58 -2.95 -3.99 -8.13
C SER A 58 -4.12 -4.74 -7.47
N ASP A 59 -4.24 -6.04 -7.74
CA ASP A 59 -5.19 -6.94 -7.10
C ASP A 59 -4.47 -7.70 -5.97
N PHE A 60 -4.85 -7.43 -4.74
CA PHE A 60 -4.18 -7.98 -3.56
C PHE A 60 -5.03 -9.00 -2.79
N SER A 61 -6.20 -9.41 -3.32
CA SER A 61 -7.06 -10.41 -2.69
C SER A 61 -6.36 -11.77 -2.60
N ARG A 62 -6.19 -12.25 -1.39
CA ARG A 62 -5.63 -13.59 -1.14
C ARG A 62 -6.58 -14.68 -1.53
N LYS A 63 -7.89 -14.47 -1.35
CA LYS A 63 -8.94 -15.38 -1.83
C LYS A 63 -8.79 -15.62 -3.33
N ARG A 64 -8.75 -14.55 -4.13
CA ARG A 64 -8.65 -14.65 -5.60
C ARG A 64 -7.34 -15.28 -6.08
N ILE A 65 -6.22 -14.95 -5.43
CA ILE A 65 -4.92 -15.59 -5.71
C ILE A 65 -4.99 -17.09 -5.43
N LEU A 66 -5.57 -17.50 -4.32
CA LEU A 66 -5.72 -18.91 -3.94
C LEU A 66 -6.72 -19.63 -4.85
N GLU A 67 -7.84 -19.01 -5.23
CA GLU A 67 -8.78 -19.56 -6.21
C GLU A 67 -8.09 -19.90 -7.52
N GLU A 68 -7.27 -18.98 -8.04
CA GLU A 68 -6.49 -19.21 -9.26
C GLU A 68 -5.45 -20.32 -9.10
N LEU A 69 -4.80 -20.38 -7.94
CA LEU A 69 -3.84 -21.42 -7.60
C LEU A 69 -4.50 -22.82 -7.61
N PHE A 70 -5.66 -22.97 -6.94
CA PHE A 70 -6.38 -24.24 -6.92
C PHE A 70 -6.86 -24.61 -8.33
N ARG A 71 -7.34 -23.64 -9.12
CA ARG A 71 -7.74 -23.87 -10.52
C ARG A 71 -6.58 -24.35 -11.39
N HIS A 72 -5.38 -23.79 -11.19
CA HIS A 72 -4.15 -24.22 -11.87
C HIS A 72 -3.90 -25.73 -11.67
N TYR A 73 -4.16 -26.24 -10.47
CA TYR A 73 -4.03 -27.66 -10.14
C TYR A 73 -5.29 -28.51 -10.42
N GLY A 74 -6.26 -27.98 -11.19
CA GLY A 74 -7.49 -28.70 -11.51
C GLY A 74 -8.39 -28.98 -10.31
N ARG A 75 -8.30 -28.13 -9.27
CA ARG A 75 -9.10 -28.24 -8.05
C ARG A 75 -10.09 -27.09 -7.94
N SER A 76 -11.24 -27.36 -7.34
CA SER A 76 -12.24 -26.35 -6.96
C SER A 76 -12.20 -26.21 -5.44
N PRO A 77 -11.71 -25.07 -4.92
CA PRO A 77 -11.66 -24.84 -3.48
C PRO A 77 -13.04 -24.50 -2.93
N ASP A 78 -13.26 -24.79 -1.66
CA ASP A 78 -14.40 -24.27 -0.91
C ASP A 78 -14.23 -22.76 -0.70
N SER A 79 -15.21 -21.98 -1.20
CA SER A 79 -15.18 -20.52 -1.10
C SER A 79 -15.15 -20.04 0.37
N ALA A 80 -15.89 -20.70 1.26
CA ALA A 80 -15.91 -20.36 2.69
C ALA A 80 -14.56 -20.65 3.36
N LEU A 81 -13.84 -21.69 2.91
CA LEU A 81 -12.49 -21.98 3.37
C LEU A 81 -11.53 -20.87 2.96
N LEU A 82 -11.59 -20.41 1.72
CA LEU A 82 -10.71 -19.34 1.21
C LEU A 82 -11.00 -18.00 1.86
N GLU A 83 -12.26 -17.67 2.12
CA GLU A 83 -12.65 -16.47 2.87
C GLU A 83 -12.07 -16.46 4.29
N ARG A 84 -12.17 -17.60 4.98
CA ARG A 84 -11.56 -17.76 6.29
C ARG A 84 -10.04 -17.60 6.25
N TRP A 85 -9.36 -18.16 5.25
CA TRP A 85 -7.91 -18.02 5.10
C TRP A 85 -7.50 -16.58 4.78
N GLU A 86 -8.29 -15.85 3.98
CA GLU A 86 -8.07 -14.43 3.73
C GLU A 86 -8.24 -13.60 5.01
N THR A 87 -9.28 -13.86 5.79
CA THR A 87 -9.49 -13.24 7.10
C THR A 87 -8.30 -13.48 8.04
N GLU A 88 -7.90 -14.73 8.22
CA GLU A 88 -6.75 -15.11 9.04
C GLU A 88 -5.44 -14.48 8.56
N TYR A 89 -5.26 -14.35 7.25
CA TYR A 89 -4.12 -13.65 6.65
C TYR A 89 -4.05 -12.19 7.11
N TRP A 90 -5.18 -11.48 7.00
CA TRP A 90 -5.23 -10.06 7.36
C TRP A 90 -5.16 -9.82 8.86
N GLU A 91 -5.74 -10.68 9.67
CA GLU A 91 -5.58 -10.65 11.12
C GLU A 91 -4.11 -10.81 11.54
N LYS A 92 -3.40 -11.74 10.90
CA LYS A 92 -1.96 -11.92 11.12
C LYS A 92 -1.16 -10.68 10.74
N VAL A 93 -1.44 -10.11 9.58
CA VAL A 93 -0.79 -8.86 9.13
C VAL A 93 -1.05 -7.75 10.14
N LYS A 94 -2.32 -7.55 10.55
CA LYS A 94 -2.73 -6.54 11.52
C LYS A 94 -1.99 -6.71 12.86
N ALA A 95 -1.98 -7.92 13.41
CA ALA A 95 -1.36 -8.20 14.71
C ALA A 95 0.14 -7.90 14.75
N MET A 96 0.81 -7.94 13.58
CA MET A 96 2.25 -7.71 13.45
C MET A 96 2.60 -6.35 12.85
N THR A 97 1.62 -5.54 12.47
CA THR A 97 1.85 -4.18 11.98
C THR A 97 2.11 -3.22 13.14
N ARG A 98 3.05 -2.30 12.94
CA ARG A 98 3.40 -1.25 13.90
C ARG A 98 3.47 0.09 13.19
N ILE A 99 3.00 1.15 13.83
CA ILE A 99 3.20 2.52 13.36
C ILE A 99 4.69 2.84 13.42
N PHE A 100 5.22 3.53 12.41
CA PHE A 100 6.59 4.04 12.51
C PHE A 100 6.70 5.04 13.67
N PRO A 101 7.76 4.96 14.48
CA PRO A 101 7.86 5.77 15.72
C PRO A 101 7.71 7.27 15.50
N GLU A 102 8.19 7.78 14.37
CA GLU A 102 8.15 9.19 14.01
C GLU A 102 6.82 9.64 13.36
N ALA A 103 5.95 8.71 12.94
CA ALA A 103 4.79 9.02 12.09
C ALA A 103 3.83 10.03 12.73
N GLU A 104 3.45 9.84 14.00
CA GLU A 104 2.54 10.76 14.68
C GLU A 104 3.13 12.16 14.88
N ALA A 105 4.42 12.23 15.22
CA ALA A 105 5.10 13.52 15.42
C ALA A 105 5.19 14.29 14.10
N VAL A 106 5.57 13.62 13.02
CA VAL A 106 5.65 14.21 11.68
C VAL A 106 4.27 14.65 11.19
N LEU A 107 3.23 13.80 11.28
CA LEU A 107 1.87 14.16 10.89
C LEU A 107 1.34 15.36 11.70
N THR A 108 1.65 15.44 12.98
CA THR A 108 1.29 16.58 13.85
C THR A 108 1.94 17.88 13.35
N ALA A 109 3.23 17.84 13.06
CA ALA A 109 3.96 19.00 12.55
C ALA A 109 3.46 19.46 11.17
N LEU A 110 3.19 18.53 10.28
CA LEU A 110 2.72 18.81 8.92
C LEU A 110 1.30 19.38 8.91
N ARG A 111 0.38 18.84 9.73
CA ARG A 111 -1.00 19.32 9.83
C ARG A 111 -1.12 20.78 10.29
N GLY A 112 -0.11 21.28 10.99
CA GLY A 112 -0.06 22.70 11.36
C GLY A 112 0.22 23.66 10.19
N ARG A 113 0.68 23.12 9.04
CA ARG A 113 1.13 23.92 7.87
C ARG A 113 0.42 23.53 6.58
N TYR A 114 0.00 22.27 6.44
CA TYR A 114 -0.55 21.68 5.22
C TYR A 114 -1.84 20.94 5.51
N ARG A 115 -2.68 20.79 4.50
CA ARG A 115 -3.77 19.83 4.54
C ARG A 115 -3.20 18.42 4.37
N VAL A 116 -3.65 17.48 5.17
CA VAL A 116 -3.12 16.11 5.18
C VAL A 116 -4.22 15.14 4.78
N ALA A 117 -3.91 14.28 3.80
CA ALA A 117 -4.83 13.29 3.27
C ALA A 117 -4.15 11.93 3.08
N LEU A 118 -4.95 10.91 2.80
CA LEU A 118 -4.48 9.55 2.61
C LEU A 118 -5.15 8.90 1.40
N ILE A 119 -4.37 8.17 0.61
CA ILE A 119 -4.87 7.28 -0.45
C ILE A 119 -4.24 5.91 -0.25
N THR A 120 -5.04 4.91 0.07
CA THR A 120 -4.59 3.52 0.24
C THR A 120 -5.27 2.58 -0.73
N ASN A 121 -4.57 1.56 -1.23
CA ASN A 121 -5.22 0.51 -2.01
C ASN A 121 -5.96 -0.46 -1.09
N ALA A 122 -7.18 -0.84 -1.47
CA ALA A 122 -7.90 -1.96 -0.87
C ALA A 122 -7.08 -3.25 -1.04
N GLN A 123 -7.08 -4.08 -0.02
CA GLN A 123 -6.26 -5.29 0.02
C GLN A 123 -7.09 -6.57 -0.06
N GLY A 124 -8.25 -6.50 -0.76
CA GLY A 124 -9.15 -7.65 -0.94
C GLY A 124 -10.04 -7.93 0.27
N GLN A 125 -10.18 -6.99 1.19
CA GLN A 125 -11.15 -7.09 2.27
C GLN A 125 -12.56 -6.94 1.65
N THR A 126 -13.45 -7.89 1.96
CA THR A 126 -14.75 -8.04 1.29
C THR A 126 -15.82 -7.03 1.72
N GLU A 127 -15.55 -6.19 2.71
CA GLU A 127 -16.50 -5.23 3.22
C GLU A 127 -16.06 -3.80 2.87
N GLU A 128 -16.91 -3.07 2.15
CA GLU A 128 -16.71 -1.64 1.87
C GLU A 128 -16.45 -0.85 3.16
N GLY A 129 -15.46 0.04 3.12
CA GLY A 129 -15.11 0.88 4.26
C GLY A 129 -14.28 0.21 5.36
N LYS A 130 -13.96 -1.07 5.25
CA LYS A 130 -13.02 -1.76 6.15
C LYS A 130 -11.60 -1.71 5.58
N HIS A 131 -11.06 -0.51 5.47
CA HIS A 131 -9.63 -0.34 5.18
C HIS A 131 -8.77 -0.51 6.43
N ARG A 132 -7.49 -0.84 6.23
CA ARG A 132 -6.56 -1.10 7.34
C ARG A 132 -6.41 0.08 8.30
N LEU A 133 -6.58 1.31 7.82
CA LEU A 133 -6.44 2.53 8.63
C LEU A 133 -7.47 2.57 9.78
N GLY A 134 -8.68 2.07 9.62
CA GLY A 134 -9.69 1.99 10.69
C GLY A 134 -9.27 1.21 11.93
N ASN A 135 -8.14 0.47 11.86
CA ASN A 135 -7.53 -0.16 13.02
C ASN A 135 -6.51 0.73 13.75
N TYR A 136 -6.27 1.96 13.25
CA TYR A 136 -5.28 2.91 13.74
C TYR A 136 -5.93 4.30 13.88
N PRO A 137 -6.91 4.46 14.82
CA PRO A 137 -7.61 5.72 15.04
C PRO A 137 -6.66 6.86 15.41
N GLU A 138 -5.52 6.53 16.00
CA GLU A 138 -4.44 7.47 16.30
C GLU A 138 -3.80 8.10 15.06
N LEU A 139 -3.85 7.42 13.91
CA LEU A 139 -3.43 7.97 12.61
C LEU A 139 -4.60 8.58 11.84
N GLU A 140 -5.78 7.94 11.89
CA GLU A 140 -6.96 8.35 11.11
C GLU A 140 -7.35 9.81 11.38
N LYS A 141 -7.24 10.25 12.64
CA LYS A 141 -7.53 11.62 13.09
C LYS A 141 -6.76 12.74 12.37
N PHE A 142 -5.64 12.40 11.71
CA PHE A 142 -4.82 13.40 11.01
C PHE A 142 -5.33 13.73 9.61
N PHE A 143 -6.10 12.85 8.98
CA PHE A 143 -6.49 12.96 7.59
C PHE A 143 -7.82 13.67 7.41
N GLU A 144 -7.82 14.72 6.61
CA GLU A 144 -9.02 15.44 6.22
C GLU A 144 -9.82 14.69 5.14
N VAL A 145 -9.10 14.02 4.25
CA VAL A 145 -9.66 13.18 3.18
C VAL A 145 -8.97 11.82 3.20
N ILE A 146 -9.77 10.75 3.13
CA ILE A 146 -9.31 9.38 2.96
C ILE A 146 -9.94 8.83 1.70
N VAL A 147 -9.11 8.29 0.79
CA VAL A 147 -9.54 7.59 -0.42
C VAL A 147 -9.06 6.15 -0.34
N VAL A 148 -10.01 5.21 -0.40
CA VAL A 148 -9.70 3.78 -0.55
C VAL A 148 -9.84 3.42 -2.02
N ALA A 149 -8.72 3.19 -2.67
CA ALA A 149 -8.65 2.82 -4.08
C ALA A 149 -8.74 1.30 -4.27
N GLY A 150 -9.37 0.85 -5.33
CA GLY A 150 -9.61 -0.57 -5.61
C GLY A 150 -10.92 -1.11 -5.06
N GLU A 151 -11.79 -0.24 -4.53
CA GLU A 151 -13.15 -0.59 -4.07
C GLU A 151 -14.15 0.52 -4.43
N GLY A 152 -15.44 0.27 -4.28
CA GLY A 152 -16.49 1.28 -4.48
C GLY A 152 -16.48 1.93 -5.87
N GLY A 153 -16.03 1.24 -6.91
CA GLY A 153 -15.90 1.79 -8.27
C GLY A 153 -14.68 2.67 -8.49
N ILE A 154 -13.83 2.88 -7.50
CA ILE A 154 -12.58 3.62 -7.61
C ILE A 154 -11.47 2.64 -8.01
N PRO A 155 -10.78 2.82 -9.16
CA PRO A 155 -9.68 1.94 -9.55
C PRO A 155 -8.53 2.02 -8.55
N ALA A 156 -7.75 0.92 -8.46
CA ALA A 156 -6.58 0.89 -7.59
C ALA A 156 -5.44 1.77 -8.16
N LYS A 157 -4.63 2.37 -7.28
CA LYS A 157 -3.36 2.97 -7.68
C LYS A 157 -2.51 1.93 -8.45
N PRO A 158 -1.79 2.27 -9.52
CA PRO A 158 -1.36 3.62 -9.94
C PRO A 158 -2.33 4.36 -10.88
N ASP A 159 -3.59 3.93 -11.03
CA ASP A 159 -4.55 4.71 -11.81
C ASP A 159 -4.61 6.14 -11.25
N PRO A 160 -4.63 7.19 -12.11
CA PRO A 160 -4.63 8.57 -11.65
C PRO A 160 -5.94 9.01 -10.98
N LEU A 161 -7.04 8.26 -11.14
CA LEU A 161 -8.35 8.67 -10.61
C LEU A 161 -8.40 8.79 -9.09
N PRO A 162 -7.86 7.85 -8.26
CA PRO A 162 -7.84 8.02 -6.81
C PRO A 162 -7.12 9.29 -6.34
N PHE A 163 -6.02 9.65 -7.02
CA PHE A 163 -5.26 10.87 -6.71
C PHE A 163 -6.07 12.12 -7.03
N ARG A 164 -6.68 12.17 -8.23
CA ARG A 164 -7.55 13.29 -8.64
C ARG A 164 -8.75 13.43 -7.72
N LEU A 165 -9.41 12.33 -7.38
CA LEU A 165 -10.53 12.34 -6.44
C LEU A 165 -10.14 12.89 -5.07
N CYS A 166 -8.96 12.56 -4.58
CA CYS A 166 -8.44 13.12 -3.33
C CYS A 166 -8.22 14.63 -3.45
N LEU A 167 -7.58 15.08 -4.54
CA LEU A 167 -7.33 16.50 -4.80
C LEU A 167 -8.62 17.30 -4.96
N ASP A 168 -9.61 16.76 -5.69
CA ASP A 168 -10.93 17.38 -5.86
C ASP A 168 -11.64 17.58 -4.52
N ARG A 169 -11.62 16.55 -3.64
CA ARG A 169 -12.18 16.64 -2.30
C ARG A 169 -11.45 17.64 -1.40
N LEU A 170 -10.14 17.80 -1.60
CA LEU A 170 -9.34 18.82 -0.95
C LEU A 170 -9.50 20.22 -1.58
N GLY A 171 -10.01 20.33 -2.80
CA GLY A 171 -10.05 21.58 -3.55
C GLY A 171 -8.68 22.16 -3.89
N ILE A 172 -7.69 21.30 -4.19
CA ILE A 172 -6.29 21.65 -4.40
C ILE A 172 -5.84 21.23 -5.81
N ALA A 173 -5.07 22.11 -6.47
CA ALA A 173 -4.48 21.79 -7.76
C ALA A 173 -3.37 20.72 -7.60
N PRO A 174 -3.17 19.82 -8.60
CA PRO A 174 -2.18 18.75 -8.51
C PRO A 174 -0.77 19.23 -8.16
N ASN A 175 -0.28 20.29 -8.79
CA ASN A 175 1.05 20.86 -8.54
C ASN A 175 1.19 21.65 -7.23
N ASP A 176 0.14 21.78 -6.45
CA ASP A 176 0.21 22.29 -5.08
C ASP A 176 0.16 21.16 -4.04
N ALA A 177 0.24 19.91 -4.48
CA ALA A 177 0.20 18.74 -3.61
C ALA A 177 1.42 17.83 -3.77
N VAL A 178 1.91 17.33 -2.64
CA VAL A 178 2.94 16.30 -2.57
C VAL A 178 2.28 14.96 -2.25
N TYR A 179 2.75 13.90 -2.89
CA TYR A 179 2.38 12.53 -2.56
C TYR A 179 3.57 11.75 -2.01
N VAL A 180 3.38 11.09 -0.88
CA VAL A 180 4.43 10.32 -0.19
C VAL A 180 4.04 8.85 -0.17
N GLY A 181 4.89 7.98 -0.70
CA GLY A 181 4.65 6.54 -0.69
C GLY A 181 5.93 5.73 -0.88
N ASP A 182 5.83 4.41 -0.63
CA ASP A 182 6.97 3.50 -0.66
C ASP A 182 7.10 2.70 -1.97
N ASP A 183 6.02 2.54 -2.72
CA ASP A 183 6.03 1.76 -3.95
C ASP A 183 6.28 2.64 -5.17
N TRP A 184 7.41 2.35 -5.89
CA TRP A 184 7.78 3.10 -7.08
C TRP A 184 6.67 3.17 -8.13
N ARG A 185 6.11 2.01 -8.49
CA ARG A 185 5.09 1.93 -9.56
C ARG A 185 3.74 2.50 -9.11
N ILE A 186 3.34 2.18 -7.88
CA ILE A 186 2.00 2.48 -7.38
C ILE A 186 1.89 3.93 -6.93
N ASP A 187 2.89 4.40 -6.18
CA ASP A 187 2.85 5.69 -5.51
C ASP A 187 3.57 6.77 -6.31
N VAL A 188 4.84 6.54 -6.68
CA VAL A 188 5.66 7.55 -7.36
C VAL A 188 5.12 7.79 -8.78
N CYS A 189 5.08 6.74 -9.63
CA CYS A 189 4.58 6.91 -10.99
C CYS A 189 3.08 7.27 -11.02
N GLY A 190 2.26 6.75 -10.09
CA GLY A 190 0.84 7.05 -10.04
C GLY A 190 0.54 8.51 -9.69
N SER A 191 1.22 9.06 -8.70
CA SER A 191 1.05 10.47 -8.31
C SER A 191 1.63 11.44 -9.35
N GLU A 192 2.77 11.09 -9.95
CA GLU A 192 3.35 11.86 -11.05
C GLU A 192 2.41 11.93 -12.26
N ALA A 193 1.80 10.80 -12.64
CA ALA A 193 0.78 10.76 -13.72
C ALA A 193 -0.48 11.56 -13.39
N ALA A 194 -0.77 11.82 -12.11
CA ALA A 194 -1.84 12.70 -11.66
C ALA A 194 -1.42 14.17 -11.59
N GLY A 195 -0.14 14.51 -11.83
CA GLY A 195 0.42 15.87 -11.82
C GLY A 195 0.83 16.38 -10.44
N MET A 196 0.93 15.49 -9.45
CA MET A 196 1.43 15.80 -8.10
C MET A 196 2.96 15.74 -8.05
N HIS A 197 3.54 16.27 -6.99
CA HIS A 197 4.96 16.09 -6.68
C HIS A 197 5.17 14.77 -5.89
N PRO A 198 5.77 13.72 -6.48
CA PRO A 198 6.05 12.49 -5.76
C PRO A 198 7.24 12.67 -4.80
N VAL A 199 7.17 12.04 -3.64
CA VAL A 199 8.30 11.80 -2.73
C VAL A 199 8.36 10.31 -2.46
N TRP A 200 9.49 9.69 -2.79
CA TRP A 200 9.69 8.27 -2.60
C TRP A 200 10.29 7.97 -1.22
N LEU A 201 9.50 7.36 -0.37
CA LEU A 201 9.96 6.92 0.95
C LEU A 201 10.59 5.53 0.86
N ARG A 202 11.89 5.45 1.02
CA ARG A 202 12.67 4.21 1.14
C ARG A 202 13.05 3.98 2.60
N HIS A 203 12.06 3.81 3.47
CA HIS A 203 12.24 3.81 4.92
C HIS A 203 13.38 2.89 5.36
N CYS A 204 14.35 3.44 6.10
CA CYS A 204 15.61 2.79 6.45
C CYS A 204 15.44 1.52 7.30
N SER A 205 14.35 1.40 8.09
CA SER A 205 14.05 0.21 8.88
C SER A 205 13.51 -0.96 8.05
N LEU A 206 13.07 -0.72 6.80
CA LEU A 206 12.50 -1.76 5.95
C LEU A 206 13.58 -2.52 5.19
N LYS A 207 13.71 -3.81 5.48
CA LYS A 207 14.61 -4.71 4.74
C LYS A 207 13.91 -5.22 3.48
N ARG A 208 14.04 -4.48 2.38
CA ARG A 208 13.54 -4.89 1.05
C ARG A 208 14.49 -4.48 -0.06
N ASN A 209 14.42 -5.18 -1.20
CA ASN A 209 15.13 -4.77 -2.40
C ASN A 209 14.34 -3.66 -3.08
N TRP A 210 14.85 -2.46 -3.02
CA TRP A 210 14.29 -1.32 -3.71
C TRP A 210 14.60 -1.40 -5.21
N PRO A 211 13.67 -1.05 -6.11
CA PRO A 211 13.97 -1.00 -7.53
C PRO A 211 15.11 -0.01 -7.80
N GLN A 212 16.02 -0.38 -8.68
CA GLN A 212 17.09 0.50 -9.13
C GLN A 212 16.58 1.27 -10.35
N VAL A 213 16.10 2.50 -10.11
CA VAL A 213 15.54 3.37 -11.13
C VAL A 213 16.19 4.75 -11.03
N GLU A 214 16.42 5.38 -12.19
CA GLU A 214 16.75 6.79 -12.25
C GLU A 214 15.46 7.60 -12.05
N THR A 215 15.50 8.60 -11.18
CA THR A 215 14.32 9.39 -10.84
C THR A 215 14.70 10.82 -10.47
N ALA A 216 13.86 11.76 -10.88
CA ALA A 216 13.88 13.14 -10.39
C ALA A 216 13.06 13.31 -9.09
N ALA A 217 12.27 12.30 -8.70
CA ALA A 217 11.51 12.35 -7.45
C ALA A 217 12.47 12.34 -6.26
N PRO A 218 12.30 13.25 -5.30
CA PRO A 218 13.04 13.22 -4.04
C PRO A 218 12.90 11.87 -3.34
N VAL A 219 14.01 11.36 -2.79
CA VAL A 219 14.06 10.12 -2.03
C VAL A 219 14.37 10.44 -0.58
N ILE A 220 13.54 9.97 0.33
CA ILE A 220 13.78 10.07 1.78
C ILE A 220 13.86 8.68 2.41
N ASP A 221 14.56 8.54 3.50
CA ASP A 221 14.77 7.29 4.25
C ASP A 221 14.03 7.25 5.60
N SER A 222 13.38 8.36 5.96
CA SER A 222 12.51 8.52 7.12
C SER A 222 11.43 9.56 6.82
N LEU A 223 10.28 9.46 7.48
CA LEU A 223 9.22 10.48 7.41
C LEU A 223 9.69 11.85 7.91
N GLU A 224 10.68 11.91 8.77
CA GLU A 224 11.25 13.18 9.26
C GLU A 224 11.80 14.06 8.13
N GLY A 225 12.24 13.46 7.02
CA GLY A 225 12.65 14.19 5.82
C GLY A 225 11.57 15.11 5.25
N LEU A 226 10.29 14.86 5.55
CA LEU A 226 9.16 15.70 5.12
C LEU A 226 9.04 17.03 5.87
N LEU A 227 9.74 17.19 7.00
CA LEU A 227 9.68 18.43 7.77
C LEU A 227 10.28 19.64 7.01
N ASP A 228 11.09 19.36 5.98
CA ASP A 228 11.65 20.35 5.03
C ASP A 228 11.12 20.14 3.60
N ILE A 229 9.81 19.94 3.46
CA ILE A 229 9.16 19.59 2.19
C ILE A 229 9.38 20.62 1.09
N GLU A 230 9.42 21.91 1.43
CA GLU A 230 9.60 22.97 0.45
C GLU A 230 10.99 22.90 -0.21
N HIS A 231 12.01 22.54 0.57
CA HIS A 231 13.36 22.31 0.05
C HIS A 231 13.39 21.04 -0.83
N LEU A 232 12.76 19.97 -0.40
CA LEU A 232 12.67 18.71 -1.17
C LEU A 232 12.06 18.92 -2.57
N VAL A 233 10.97 19.70 -2.67
CA VAL A 233 10.22 19.88 -3.92
C VAL A 233 10.84 20.95 -4.80
N SER A 234 11.54 21.95 -4.23
CA SER A 234 12.14 23.02 -5.02
C SER A 234 13.40 22.63 -5.78
N GLY A 235 13.97 21.45 -5.51
CA GLY A 235 15.20 20.96 -6.19
C GLY A 235 16.45 21.82 -5.97
N LYS A 236 16.46 22.71 -4.98
CA LYS A 236 17.63 23.53 -4.66
C LYS A 236 18.59 22.68 -3.81
N GLU A 237 19.63 22.16 -4.45
CA GLU A 237 20.78 21.61 -3.74
C GLU A 237 21.38 22.69 -2.81
N LYS A 238 21.77 22.24 -1.61
CA LYS A 238 22.57 23.07 -0.69
C LYS A 238 23.99 23.22 -1.16
#